data_5b06f85ecba24abbb57eb44979c9b8c9
#
_entry.id   5b06f85ecba24abbb57eb44979c9b8c9
#
_cell.length_a   1.000
_cell.length_b   1.000
_cell.length_c   1.000
_cell.angle_alpha   90.00
_cell.angle_beta   90.00
_cell.angle_gamma   90.00
#
_symmetry.space_group_name_H-M   'P 1'
#
loop_
_entity.id
_entity.type
_entity.pdbx_description
1 polymer ?
#
loop_
_entity_poly.entity_id
_entity_poly.type
_entity_poly.pdbx_seq_one_letter_code
_entity_poly.pdbx_strand_id
1 'polypeptide(L)'
;MSDQQQRELRDRLDGLTIRDAARLDRRLKNLRGDNPEKIAEQIAAAEAVVAARLAAVPTITYPDLPVTDRRAEIAKAITDNQVVIVAGETGSGKTTQLPKICLELGRGIRGTVGHTQPRRLAARTVAQRIADETGTALGGAIGYTVRFTDQASDSTLVKLMTDGILLAEIQRDRRLLRYDTLILDEAHERSLNIDFLLGYLRELLPRRPDLKVIVTSATIEPERFAKHFGGVEHGRSYDAPIVEVSGRTYPVEIRYRPLEVPVLADESDDPDDPDHEIVRTETRDQTEAIVDAVRELESEPAGDVLVFLSGEREIRDTAEALRDALSGDVFPTEILPLYARLPTADQQKVFNAKPGGPRRIVLATNVAETSLTVPGIRYVVDPGT
;
A
#
# COMPACT_ATOMS: atom_id res chain seq x y z
N MET A 1 -16.84 -46.99 -5.87
CA MET A 1 -16.74 -46.23 -4.59
C MET A 1 -18.10 -46.30 -3.90
N SER A 2 -18.14 -46.66 -2.63
CA SER A 2 -19.40 -46.62 -1.86
C SER A 2 -19.80 -45.16 -1.56
N ASP A 3 -21.09 -44.94 -1.33
CA ASP A 3 -21.61 -43.62 -0.97
C ASP A 3 -20.94 -43.08 0.32
N GLN A 4 -20.59 -44.02 1.24
CA GLN A 4 -19.89 -43.68 2.48
C GLN A 4 -18.45 -43.14 2.20
N GLN A 5 -17.69 -43.84 1.35
CA GLN A 5 -16.34 -43.38 0.96
C GLN A 5 -16.38 -42.05 0.25
N GLN A 6 -17.41 -41.80 -0.55
CA GLN A 6 -17.55 -40.51 -1.24
C GLN A 6 -17.85 -39.37 -0.24
N ARG A 7 -18.64 -39.63 0.80
CA ARG A 7 -18.90 -38.64 1.86
C ARG A 7 -17.63 -38.34 2.65
N GLU A 8 -16.90 -39.35 3.10
CA GLU A 8 -15.65 -39.23 3.83
C GLU A 8 -14.61 -38.40 3.05
N LEU A 9 -14.48 -38.64 1.74
CA LEU A 9 -13.60 -37.81 0.90
C LEU A 9 -14.08 -36.39 0.75
N ARG A 10 -15.41 -36.13 0.69
CA ARG A 10 -15.96 -34.76 0.65
C ARG A 10 -15.74 -33.99 1.93
N ASP A 11 -15.93 -34.63 3.09
CA ASP A 11 -15.71 -33.98 4.39
C ASP A 11 -14.26 -33.49 4.54
N ARG A 12 -13.30 -34.20 3.94
CA ARG A 12 -11.89 -33.76 3.92
C ARG A 12 -11.63 -32.54 3.04
N LEU A 13 -12.47 -32.25 2.05
CA LEU A 13 -12.30 -31.08 1.19
C LEU A 13 -12.39 -29.74 1.95
N ASP A 14 -13.17 -29.70 3.03
CA ASP A 14 -13.34 -28.50 3.83
C ASP A 14 -12.05 -28.04 4.53
N GLY A 15 -11.10 -28.97 4.72
CA GLY A 15 -9.76 -28.65 5.25
C GLY A 15 -8.75 -28.16 4.22
N LEU A 16 -9.02 -28.30 2.93
CA LEU A 16 -8.08 -27.99 1.85
C LEU A 16 -8.02 -26.50 1.49
N THR A 17 -7.06 -26.16 0.62
CA THR A 17 -7.11 -24.83 -0.01
C THR A 17 -8.39 -24.68 -0.83
N ILE A 18 -8.94 -23.47 -0.90
CA ILE A 18 -10.19 -23.17 -1.63
C ILE A 18 -10.09 -23.64 -3.09
N ARG A 19 -8.92 -23.46 -3.70
CA ARG A 19 -8.66 -23.87 -5.10
C ARG A 19 -8.66 -25.39 -5.25
N ASP A 20 -7.98 -26.12 -4.33
CA ASP A 20 -7.92 -27.57 -4.39
C ASP A 20 -9.27 -28.20 -4.03
N ALA A 21 -9.96 -27.69 -3.02
CA ALA A 21 -11.30 -28.11 -2.68
C ALA A 21 -12.26 -27.99 -3.87
N ALA A 22 -12.28 -26.86 -4.56
CA ALA A 22 -13.11 -26.65 -5.74
C ALA A 22 -12.72 -27.53 -6.94
N ARG A 23 -11.43 -27.84 -7.09
CA ARG A 23 -10.92 -28.75 -8.13
C ARG A 23 -11.31 -30.19 -7.86
N LEU A 24 -11.10 -30.65 -6.64
CA LEU A 24 -11.34 -32.05 -6.23
C LEU A 24 -12.84 -32.35 -6.08
N ASP A 25 -13.66 -31.39 -5.61
CA ASP A 25 -15.12 -31.53 -5.59
C ASP A 25 -15.71 -31.77 -7.01
N ARG A 26 -15.20 -31.01 -8.01
CA ARG A 26 -15.63 -31.26 -9.40
C ARG A 26 -15.27 -32.66 -9.88
N ARG A 27 -14.11 -33.19 -9.49
CA ARG A 27 -13.70 -34.55 -9.86
C ARG A 27 -14.52 -35.62 -9.13
N LEU A 28 -14.81 -35.42 -7.83
CA LEU A 28 -15.69 -36.29 -7.06
C LEU A 28 -17.13 -36.33 -7.60
N LYS A 29 -17.62 -35.28 -8.21
CA LYS A 29 -18.93 -35.22 -8.87
C LYS A 29 -18.93 -35.95 -10.22
N ASN A 30 -17.80 -35.99 -10.93
CA ASN A 30 -17.66 -36.53 -12.29
C ASN A 30 -16.86 -37.85 -12.31
N LEU A 31 -17.17 -38.78 -11.41
CA LEU A 31 -16.45 -40.05 -11.22
C LEU A 31 -16.44 -41.02 -12.42
N ARG A 32 -17.05 -40.67 -13.57
CA ARG A 32 -17.00 -41.50 -14.78
C ARG A 32 -15.60 -41.49 -15.38
N GLY A 33 -14.69 -42.35 -14.83
CA GLY A 33 -13.33 -42.53 -15.35
C GLY A 33 -12.19 -42.20 -14.38
N ASP A 34 -12.46 -41.63 -13.18
CA ASP A 34 -11.44 -41.36 -12.17
C ASP A 34 -11.30 -42.52 -11.14
N ASN A 35 -10.07 -42.91 -10.85
CA ASN A 35 -9.78 -43.90 -9.80
C ASN A 35 -9.93 -43.21 -8.41
N PRO A 36 -10.79 -43.75 -7.50
CA PRO A 36 -10.99 -43.19 -6.15
C PRO A 36 -9.70 -43.11 -5.33
N GLU A 37 -8.80 -44.08 -5.44
CA GLU A 37 -7.51 -44.11 -4.74
C GLU A 37 -6.65 -42.88 -5.17
N LYS A 38 -6.63 -42.58 -6.46
CA LYS A 38 -5.91 -41.42 -6.99
C LYS A 38 -6.48 -40.08 -6.51
N ILE A 39 -7.79 -40.02 -6.28
CA ILE A 39 -8.42 -38.83 -5.68
C ILE A 39 -8.04 -38.71 -4.21
N ALA A 40 -8.05 -39.82 -3.46
CA ALA A 40 -7.64 -39.87 -2.06
C ALA A 40 -6.16 -39.44 -1.89
N GLU A 41 -5.26 -39.91 -2.76
CA GLU A 41 -3.86 -39.47 -2.79
C GLU A 41 -3.72 -37.97 -3.04
N GLN A 42 -4.53 -37.43 -3.96
CA GLN A 42 -4.52 -35.97 -4.25
C GLN A 42 -5.07 -35.13 -3.09
N ILE A 43 -6.08 -35.64 -2.37
CA ILE A 43 -6.58 -35.03 -1.15
C ILE A 43 -5.47 -35.00 -0.10
N ALA A 44 -4.80 -36.10 0.14
CA ALA A 44 -3.69 -36.21 1.10
C ALA A 44 -2.54 -35.23 0.73
N ALA A 45 -2.19 -35.13 -0.55
CA ALA A 45 -1.20 -34.18 -1.01
C ALA A 45 -1.65 -32.72 -0.78
N ALA A 46 -2.93 -32.41 -0.98
CA ALA A 46 -3.48 -31.08 -0.73
C ALA A 46 -3.56 -30.74 0.77
N GLU A 47 -3.84 -31.74 1.63
CA GLU A 47 -3.77 -31.60 3.09
C GLU A 47 -2.34 -31.26 3.54
N ALA A 48 -1.34 -31.91 2.96
CA ALA A 48 0.08 -31.61 3.24
C ALA A 48 0.44 -30.15 2.86
N VAL A 49 -0.13 -29.62 1.77
CA VAL A 49 0.04 -28.21 1.40
C VAL A 49 -0.53 -27.29 2.47
N VAL A 50 -1.73 -27.57 2.97
CA VAL A 50 -2.35 -26.75 4.04
C VAL A 50 -1.53 -26.82 5.32
N ALA A 51 -1.05 -28.02 5.70
CA ALA A 51 -0.19 -28.21 6.87
C ALA A 51 1.13 -27.42 6.74
N ALA A 52 1.75 -27.43 5.56
CA ALA A 52 2.96 -26.65 5.29
C ALA A 52 2.70 -25.14 5.36
N ARG A 53 1.56 -24.66 4.84
CA ARG A 53 1.16 -23.23 4.93
C ARG A 53 0.91 -22.83 6.38
N LEU A 54 0.24 -23.66 7.17
CA LEU A 54 0.03 -23.42 8.60
C LEU A 54 1.35 -23.32 9.37
N ALA A 55 2.29 -24.22 9.09
CA ALA A 55 3.63 -24.18 9.70
C ALA A 55 4.47 -22.98 9.25
N ALA A 56 4.15 -22.36 8.10
CA ALA A 56 4.84 -21.20 7.58
C ALA A 56 4.29 -19.87 8.14
N VAL A 57 3.24 -19.89 8.95
CA VAL A 57 2.70 -18.67 9.59
C VAL A 57 3.76 -18.10 10.53
N PRO A 58 4.22 -16.86 10.31
CA PRO A 58 5.26 -16.27 11.14
C PRO A 58 4.74 -15.86 12.52
N THR A 59 5.65 -15.66 13.46
CA THR A 59 5.31 -15.00 14.72
C THR A 59 4.93 -13.55 14.45
N ILE A 60 3.73 -13.16 14.86
CA ILE A 60 3.21 -11.81 14.63
C ILE A 60 3.56 -10.92 15.82
N THR A 61 4.21 -9.81 15.54
CA THR A 61 4.47 -8.73 16.49
C THR A 61 3.95 -7.41 15.90
N TYR A 62 3.58 -6.49 16.76
CA TYR A 62 3.00 -5.21 16.35
C TYR A 62 3.84 -4.06 16.89
N PRO A 63 4.26 -3.12 16.05
CA PRO A 63 4.83 -1.85 16.50
C PRO A 63 3.73 -0.96 17.11
N ASP A 64 4.16 0.04 17.88
CA ASP A 64 3.27 1.06 18.46
C ASP A 64 2.78 2.01 17.35
N LEU A 65 1.65 1.66 16.72
CA LEU A 65 1.01 2.40 15.63
C LEU A 65 -0.49 2.55 15.93
N PRO A 66 -1.14 3.62 15.43
CA PRO A 66 -2.57 3.85 15.65
C PRO A 66 -3.48 2.68 15.28
N VAL A 67 -3.17 1.99 14.18
CA VAL A 67 -3.93 0.79 13.77
C VAL A 67 -3.81 -0.36 14.76
N THR A 68 -2.71 -0.44 15.49
CA THR A 68 -2.48 -1.50 16.50
C THR A 68 -3.40 -1.32 17.70
N ASP A 69 -3.69 -0.09 18.10
CA ASP A 69 -4.64 0.21 19.19
C ASP A 69 -6.05 -0.27 18.85
N ARG A 70 -6.41 -0.29 17.56
CA ARG A 70 -7.71 -0.73 17.06
C ARG A 70 -7.71 -2.19 16.56
N ARG A 71 -6.61 -2.95 16.77
CA ARG A 71 -6.43 -4.32 16.24
C ARG A 71 -7.60 -5.24 16.59
N ALA A 72 -8.02 -5.27 17.85
CA ALA A 72 -9.09 -6.15 18.29
C ALA A 72 -10.44 -5.83 17.61
N GLU A 73 -10.72 -4.56 17.40
CA GLU A 73 -11.93 -4.10 16.70
C GLU A 73 -11.88 -4.46 15.21
N ILE A 74 -10.75 -4.22 14.55
CA ILE A 74 -10.52 -4.60 13.15
C ILE A 74 -10.65 -6.11 12.98
N ALA A 75 -10.00 -6.90 13.84
CA ALA A 75 -10.08 -8.36 13.82
C ALA A 75 -11.53 -8.86 13.98
N LYS A 76 -12.28 -8.27 14.91
CA LYS A 76 -13.69 -8.57 15.09
C LYS A 76 -14.51 -8.21 13.85
N ALA A 77 -14.31 -7.02 13.30
CA ALA A 77 -15.03 -6.57 12.11
C ALA A 77 -14.78 -7.52 10.92
N ILE A 78 -13.53 -7.94 10.68
CA ILE A 78 -13.16 -8.88 9.62
C ILE A 78 -13.80 -10.27 9.86
N THR A 79 -13.86 -10.72 11.09
CA THR A 79 -14.47 -12.01 11.44
C THR A 79 -15.97 -11.99 11.15
N ASP A 80 -16.67 -10.98 11.62
CA ASP A 80 -18.12 -10.90 11.60
C ASP A 80 -18.69 -10.50 10.22
N ASN A 81 -17.91 -9.80 9.39
CA ASN A 81 -18.39 -9.24 8.13
C ASN A 81 -17.60 -9.76 6.93
N GLN A 82 -18.24 -9.79 5.77
CA GLN A 82 -17.60 -10.17 4.51
C GLN A 82 -16.75 -9.02 3.95
N VAL A 83 -17.19 -7.78 4.12
CA VAL A 83 -16.49 -6.57 3.72
C VAL A 83 -16.32 -5.65 4.92
N VAL A 84 -15.13 -5.05 5.05
CA VAL A 84 -14.81 -4.07 6.08
C VAL A 84 -14.07 -2.89 5.44
N ILE A 85 -14.47 -1.69 5.80
CA ILE A 85 -13.77 -0.46 5.41
C ILE A 85 -12.89 -0.04 6.58
N VAL A 86 -11.59 0.15 6.34
CA VAL A 86 -10.65 0.65 7.34
C VAL A 86 -10.19 2.04 6.89
N ALA A 87 -10.77 3.06 7.50
CA ALA A 87 -10.49 4.46 7.22
C ALA A 87 -9.44 5.01 8.18
N GLY A 88 -8.57 5.89 7.71
CA GLY A 88 -7.61 6.55 8.59
C GLY A 88 -6.48 7.24 7.81
N GLU A 89 -5.78 8.13 8.46
CA GLU A 89 -4.70 8.91 7.87
C GLU A 89 -3.55 8.04 7.36
N THR A 90 -2.79 8.58 6.40
CA THR A 90 -1.53 7.99 5.95
C THR A 90 -0.55 7.91 7.12
N GLY A 91 0.23 6.83 7.21
CA GLY A 91 1.15 6.62 8.33
C GLY A 91 0.52 5.96 9.56
N SER A 92 -0.81 5.76 9.64
CA SER A 92 -1.45 5.04 10.75
C SER A 92 -1.11 3.55 10.84
N GLY A 93 -0.40 3.00 9.85
CA GLY A 93 0.07 1.61 9.81
C GLY A 93 -0.87 0.62 9.13
N LYS A 94 -2.00 1.04 8.54
CA LYS A 94 -2.99 0.16 7.87
C LYS A 94 -2.32 -0.82 6.91
N THR A 95 -1.56 -0.29 5.96
CA THR A 95 -0.92 -1.03 4.88
C THR A 95 -0.04 -2.18 5.38
N THR A 96 0.73 -1.99 6.44
CA THR A 96 1.66 -3.02 6.95
C THR A 96 1.03 -3.94 7.99
N GLN A 97 0.05 -3.47 8.76
CA GLN A 97 -0.48 -4.24 9.88
C GLN A 97 -1.73 -5.06 9.53
N LEU A 98 -2.57 -4.61 8.59
CA LEU A 98 -3.75 -5.38 8.17
C LEU A 98 -3.44 -6.79 7.67
N PRO A 99 -2.40 -7.03 6.84
CA PRO A 99 -2.01 -8.40 6.47
C PRO A 99 -1.65 -9.27 7.66
N LYS A 100 -1.01 -8.70 8.69
CA LYS A 100 -0.64 -9.41 9.92
C LYS A 100 -1.88 -9.77 10.75
N ILE A 101 -2.83 -8.86 10.87
CA ILE A 101 -4.13 -9.15 11.50
C ILE A 101 -4.86 -10.28 10.77
N CYS A 102 -4.83 -10.29 9.43
CA CYS A 102 -5.40 -11.38 8.65
C CYS A 102 -4.74 -12.73 8.96
N LEU A 103 -3.41 -12.77 9.07
CA LEU A 103 -2.68 -14.00 9.43
C LEU A 103 -3.04 -14.49 10.83
N GLU A 104 -3.19 -13.60 11.84
CA GLU A 104 -3.66 -13.97 13.18
C GLU A 104 -5.06 -14.60 13.17
N LEU A 105 -5.93 -14.14 12.27
CA LEU A 105 -7.27 -14.70 12.07
C LEU A 105 -7.27 -16.01 11.27
N GLY A 106 -6.09 -16.58 10.97
CA GLY A 106 -5.95 -17.79 10.17
C GLY A 106 -6.23 -17.60 8.68
N ARG A 107 -6.32 -16.35 8.22
CA ARG A 107 -6.40 -16.06 6.79
C ARG A 107 -5.02 -16.27 6.15
N GLY A 108 -4.98 -16.53 4.88
CA GLY A 108 -3.73 -16.84 4.21
C GLY A 108 -3.36 -18.32 4.22
N ILE A 109 -4.06 -19.20 4.94
CA ILE A 109 -3.78 -20.65 5.03
C ILE A 109 -4.52 -21.41 3.95
N ARG A 110 -5.83 -21.30 3.88
CA ARG A 110 -6.67 -21.98 2.87
C ARG A 110 -6.77 -21.22 1.55
N GLY A 111 -6.41 -19.98 1.53
CA GLY A 111 -6.18 -19.12 0.38
C GLY A 111 -4.98 -18.25 0.63
N THR A 112 -4.75 -17.25 -0.20
CA THR A 112 -3.72 -16.24 -0.01
C THR A 112 -4.40 -14.92 0.37
N VAL A 113 -3.81 -14.15 1.28
CA VAL A 113 -4.17 -12.75 1.49
C VAL A 113 -3.58 -11.96 0.33
N GLY A 114 -4.42 -11.54 -0.61
CA GLY A 114 -4.02 -10.65 -1.69
C GLY A 114 -4.10 -9.20 -1.24
N HIS A 115 -3.05 -8.42 -1.45
CA HIS A 115 -3.00 -7.04 -1.03
C HIS A 115 -2.59 -6.16 -2.23
N THR A 116 -3.52 -5.35 -2.72
CA THR A 116 -3.23 -4.48 -3.86
C THR A 116 -2.60 -3.17 -3.42
N GLN A 117 -1.76 -2.64 -4.30
CA GLN A 117 -1.10 -1.35 -4.17
C GLN A 117 -1.19 -0.58 -5.49
N PRO A 118 -1.39 0.73 -5.49
CA PRO A 118 -1.49 1.50 -6.74
C PRO A 118 -0.18 1.51 -7.52
N ARG A 119 0.95 1.40 -6.83
CA ARG A 119 2.28 1.57 -7.43
C ARG A 119 3.18 0.35 -7.19
N ARG A 120 4.02 0.00 -8.20
CA ARG A 120 4.93 -1.15 -8.14
C ARG A 120 5.94 -1.04 -6.99
N LEU A 121 6.46 0.18 -6.79
CA LEU A 121 7.43 0.43 -5.74
C LEU A 121 6.80 0.18 -4.36
N ALA A 122 5.58 0.68 -4.13
CA ALA A 122 4.84 0.46 -2.90
C ALA A 122 4.62 -1.05 -2.65
N ALA A 123 4.13 -1.81 -3.62
CA ALA A 123 3.90 -3.24 -3.47
C ALA A 123 5.17 -3.99 -3.01
N ARG A 124 6.32 -3.66 -3.58
CA ARG A 124 7.60 -4.26 -3.20
C ARG A 124 8.08 -3.81 -1.82
N THR A 125 8.08 -2.49 -1.57
CA THR A 125 8.62 -1.92 -0.31
C THR A 125 7.78 -2.35 0.88
N VAL A 126 6.46 -2.37 0.74
CA VAL A 126 5.53 -2.86 1.77
C VAL A 126 5.73 -4.36 2.02
N ALA A 127 5.90 -5.17 0.96
CA ALA A 127 6.19 -6.60 1.12
C ALA A 127 7.50 -6.82 1.90
N GLN A 128 8.56 -6.10 1.55
CA GLN A 128 9.82 -6.16 2.27
C GLN A 128 9.63 -5.76 3.73
N ARG A 129 8.92 -4.67 3.99
CA ARG A 129 8.67 -4.18 5.37
C ARG A 129 7.90 -5.20 6.20
N ILE A 130 6.86 -5.83 5.65
CA ILE A 130 6.11 -6.88 6.36
C ILE A 130 7.01 -8.10 6.62
N ALA A 131 7.83 -8.50 5.63
CA ALA A 131 8.78 -9.60 5.78
C ALA A 131 9.80 -9.34 6.89
N ASP A 132 10.37 -8.12 6.94
CA ASP A 132 11.30 -7.70 7.98
C ASP A 132 10.63 -7.70 9.39
N GLU A 133 9.41 -7.15 9.50
CA GLU A 133 8.65 -7.11 10.76
C GLU A 133 8.23 -8.49 11.25
N THR A 134 8.08 -9.47 10.36
CA THR A 134 7.72 -10.85 10.69
C THR A 134 8.93 -11.79 10.75
N GLY A 135 10.13 -11.29 10.52
CA GLY A 135 11.36 -12.08 10.51
C GLY A 135 11.40 -13.15 9.41
N THR A 136 10.70 -12.94 8.28
CA THR A 136 10.63 -13.89 7.18
C THR A 136 11.44 -13.41 5.98
N ALA A 137 11.93 -14.37 5.18
CA ALA A 137 12.53 -14.02 3.90
C ALA A 137 11.45 -13.59 2.89
N LEU A 138 11.71 -12.51 2.14
CA LEU A 138 10.83 -12.10 1.05
C LEU A 138 10.79 -13.18 -0.05
N GLY A 139 9.58 -13.50 -0.53
CA GLY A 139 9.34 -14.63 -1.44
C GLY A 139 8.93 -15.92 -0.74
N GLY A 140 9.04 -15.97 0.60
CA GLY A 140 8.49 -17.04 1.45
C GLY A 140 7.02 -16.79 1.81
N ALA A 141 6.73 -16.73 3.13
CA ALA A 141 5.37 -16.44 3.62
C ALA A 141 4.83 -15.10 3.12
N ILE A 142 5.69 -14.11 2.98
CA ILE A 142 5.39 -12.79 2.40
C ILE A 142 6.07 -12.69 1.03
N GLY A 143 5.28 -12.40 0.01
CA GLY A 143 5.77 -12.24 -1.36
C GLY A 143 5.10 -11.08 -2.10
N TYR A 144 5.57 -10.78 -3.29
CA TYR A 144 4.94 -9.78 -4.15
C TYR A 144 5.02 -10.14 -5.62
N THR A 145 4.08 -9.61 -6.39
CA THR A 145 4.06 -9.73 -7.85
C THR A 145 3.76 -8.36 -8.46
N VAL A 146 4.67 -7.88 -9.29
CA VAL A 146 4.49 -6.68 -10.10
C VAL A 146 4.87 -7.00 -11.56
N ARG A 147 4.57 -6.08 -12.48
CA ARG A 147 4.89 -6.31 -13.89
C ARG A 147 6.38 -6.63 -14.07
N PHE A 148 6.68 -7.78 -14.66
CA PHE A 148 8.02 -8.35 -14.92
C PHE A 148 8.79 -8.86 -13.70
N THR A 149 8.19 -8.87 -12.51
CA THR A 149 8.83 -9.42 -11.31
C THR A 149 7.80 -10.19 -10.50
N ASP A 150 8.10 -11.46 -10.23
CA ASP A 150 7.30 -12.33 -9.38
C ASP A 150 8.21 -12.93 -8.30
N GLN A 151 7.94 -12.59 -7.05
CA GLN A 151 8.55 -13.17 -5.86
C GLN A 151 7.48 -13.71 -4.94
N ALA A 152 6.53 -14.45 -5.49
CA ALA A 152 5.52 -15.18 -4.76
C ALA A 152 5.52 -16.64 -5.23
N SER A 153 5.24 -17.54 -4.32
CA SER A 153 5.14 -18.99 -4.56
C SER A 153 3.79 -19.55 -4.10
N ASP A 154 3.56 -20.83 -4.27
CA ASP A 154 2.35 -21.48 -3.75
C ASP A 154 2.34 -21.55 -2.22
N SER A 155 3.50 -21.43 -1.56
CA SER A 155 3.62 -21.31 -0.10
C SER A 155 3.38 -19.91 0.44
N THR A 156 3.30 -18.88 -0.42
CA THR A 156 3.10 -17.49 0.00
C THR A 156 1.72 -17.31 0.63
N LEU A 157 1.70 -16.81 1.86
CA LEU A 157 0.48 -16.54 2.65
C LEU A 157 -0.08 -15.15 2.38
N VAL A 158 0.80 -14.15 2.27
CA VAL A 158 0.47 -12.76 1.92
C VAL A 158 1.17 -12.40 0.63
N LYS A 159 0.40 -12.01 -0.37
CA LYS A 159 0.90 -11.60 -1.68
C LYS A 159 0.53 -10.15 -1.96
N LEU A 160 1.53 -9.28 -1.98
CA LEU A 160 1.36 -7.92 -2.43
C LEU A 160 1.44 -7.85 -3.96
N MET A 161 0.63 -6.98 -4.55
CA MET A 161 0.59 -6.83 -6.00
C MET A 161 0.06 -5.46 -6.40
N THR A 162 0.29 -5.06 -7.64
CA THR A 162 -0.43 -3.89 -8.16
C THR A 162 -1.86 -4.26 -8.57
N ASP A 163 -2.76 -3.27 -8.56
CA ASP A 163 -4.16 -3.44 -8.99
C ASP A 163 -4.26 -4.11 -10.35
N GLY A 164 -3.40 -3.72 -11.30
CA GLY A 164 -3.34 -4.31 -12.64
C GLY A 164 -2.96 -5.79 -12.65
N ILE A 165 -2.20 -6.28 -11.67
CA ILE A 165 -1.91 -7.72 -11.54
C ILE A 165 -3.16 -8.46 -11.10
N LEU A 166 -3.91 -7.96 -10.12
CA LEU A 166 -5.17 -8.58 -9.69
C LEU A 166 -6.18 -8.61 -10.85
N LEU A 167 -6.27 -7.54 -11.65
CA LEU A 167 -7.10 -7.53 -12.86
C LEU A 167 -6.70 -8.61 -13.87
N ALA A 168 -5.41 -8.82 -14.09
CA ALA A 168 -4.91 -9.87 -14.97
C ALA A 168 -5.24 -11.28 -14.43
N GLU A 169 -5.23 -11.47 -13.12
CA GLU A 169 -5.60 -12.73 -12.48
C GLU A 169 -7.10 -13.03 -12.60
N ILE A 170 -7.97 -12.01 -12.51
CA ILE A 170 -9.42 -12.16 -12.75
C ILE A 170 -9.71 -12.75 -14.13
N GLN A 171 -8.94 -12.40 -15.16
CA GLN A 171 -9.12 -12.95 -16.50
C GLN A 171 -8.89 -14.45 -16.56
N ARG A 172 -8.00 -14.99 -15.71
CA ARG A 172 -7.65 -16.42 -15.63
C ARG A 172 -8.52 -17.19 -14.65
N ASP A 173 -8.84 -16.56 -13.52
CA ASP A 173 -9.68 -17.11 -12.46
C ASP A 173 -10.74 -16.11 -12.03
N ARG A 174 -11.88 -16.16 -12.71
CA ARG A 174 -13.02 -15.26 -12.42
C ARG A 174 -13.58 -15.43 -11.01
N ARG A 175 -13.28 -16.48 -10.30
CA ARG A 175 -13.73 -16.71 -8.92
C ARG A 175 -12.66 -16.33 -7.90
N LEU A 176 -11.46 -15.98 -8.32
CA LEU A 176 -10.32 -15.65 -7.45
C LEU A 176 -10.10 -16.72 -6.36
N LEU A 177 -10.19 -18.01 -6.73
CA LEU A 177 -10.11 -19.14 -5.80
C LEU A 177 -8.75 -19.27 -5.11
N ARG A 178 -7.74 -18.56 -5.60
CA ARG A 178 -6.43 -18.45 -4.94
C ARG A 178 -6.51 -17.68 -3.63
N TYR A 179 -7.47 -16.75 -3.50
CA TYR A 179 -7.57 -15.80 -2.40
C TYR A 179 -8.68 -16.16 -1.42
N ASP A 180 -8.39 -16.08 -0.12
CA ASP A 180 -9.38 -16.10 0.94
C ASP A 180 -9.66 -14.71 1.51
N THR A 181 -8.74 -13.78 1.29
CA THR A 181 -8.87 -12.38 1.71
C THR A 181 -8.26 -11.48 0.64
N LEU A 182 -8.89 -10.37 0.37
CA LEU A 182 -8.36 -9.29 -0.49
C LEU A 182 -8.34 -7.98 0.29
N ILE A 183 -7.21 -7.30 0.27
CA ILE A 183 -7.04 -5.94 0.80
C ILE A 183 -6.86 -5.03 -0.40
N LEU A 184 -7.81 -4.12 -0.63
CA LEU A 184 -7.72 -3.05 -1.62
C LEU A 184 -7.20 -1.80 -0.91
N ASP A 185 -5.92 -1.53 -1.07
CA ASP A 185 -5.26 -0.41 -0.38
C ASP A 185 -5.34 0.89 -1.19
N GLU A 186 -5.37 2.02 -0.48
CA GLU A 186 -5.44 3.37 -1.05
C GLU A 186 -6.63 3.55 -2.02
N ALA A 187 -7.79 2.97 -1.70
CA ALA A 187 -8.96 2.99 -2.58
C ALA A 187 -9.47 4.40 -2.89
N HIS A 188 -9.13 5.40 -2.07
CA HIS A 188 -9.46 6.81 -2.29
C HIS A 188 -8.72 7.43 -3.49
N GLU A 189 -7.62 6.83 -4.00
CA GLU A 189 -6.98 7.28 -5.24
C GLU A 189 -7.90 7.14 -6.46
N ARG A 190 -8.98 6.33 -6.38
CA ARG A 190 -10.02 6.21 -7.39
C ARG A 190 -9.48 5.99 -8.80
N SER A 191 -8.41 5.21 -8.92
CA SER A 191 -7.92 4.79 -10.24
C SER A 191 -8.98 3.94 -10.97
N LEU A 192 -8.95 3.95 -12.30
CA LEU A 192 -9.83 3.11 -13.12
C LEU A 192 -9.76 1.62 -12.72
N ASN A 193 -8.56 1.15 -12.34
CA ASN A 193 -8.36 -0.21 -11.88
C ASN A 193 -9.09 -0.49 -10.57
N ILE A 194 -8.98 0.41 -9.60
CA ILE A 194 -9.65 0.29 -8.30
C ILE A 194 -11.18 0.31 -8.48
N ASP A 195 -11.71 1.26 -9.26
CA ASP A 195 -13.15 1.35 -9.50
C ASP A 195 -13.71 0.09 -10.17
N PHE A 196 -12.97 -0.47 -11.13
CA PHE A 196 -13.33 -1.75 -11.73
C PHE A 196 -13.29 -2.90 -10.72
N LEU A 197 -12.25 -2.98 -9.88
CA LEU A 197 -12.12 -4.02 -8.85
C LEU A 197 -13.25 -3.95 -7.83
N LEU A 198 -13.62 -2.75 -7.38
CA LEU A 198 -14.75 -2.55 -6.45
C LEU A 198 -16.06 -3.08 -7.06
N GLY A 199 -16.37 -2.72 -8.31
CA GLY A 199 -17.54 -3.20 -9.02
C GLY A 199 -17.52 -4.71 -9.20
N TYR A 200 -16.39 -5.27 -9.62
CA TYR A 200 -16.21 -6.70 -9.81
C TYR A 200 -16.39 -7.51 -8.51
N LEU A 201 -15.81 -7.05 -7.43
CA LEU A 201 -15.91 -7.71 -6.13
C LEU A 201 -17.35 -7.69 -5.60
N ARG A 202 -18.08 -6.58 -5.77
CA ARG A 202 -19.50 -6.51 -5.44
C ARG A 202 -20.30 -7.62 -6.11
N GLU A 203 -20.03 -7.90 -7.40
CA GLU A 203 -20.69 -8.96 -8.14
C GLU A 203 -20.21 -10.38 -7.75
N LEU A 204 -18.96 -10.50 -7.28
CA LEU A 204 -18.35 -11.78 -6.92
C LEU A 204 -18.77 -12.26 -5.53
N LEU A 205 -18.85 -11.37 -4.55
CA LEU A 205 -19.03 -11.69 -3.13
C LEU A 205 -20.23 -12.59 -2.82
N PRO A 206 -21.40 -12.43 -3.44
CA PRO A 206 -22.53 -13.35 -3.20
C PRO A 206 -22.24 -14.80 -3.62
N ARG A 207 -21.27 -15.01 -4.53
CA ARG A 207 -20.83 -16.34 -5.01
C ARG A 207 -19.62 -16.87 -4.26
N ARG A 208 -19.03 -16.07 -3.40
CA ARG A 208 -17.83 -16.35 -2.59
C ARG A 208 -18.03 -15.88 -1.14
N PRO A 209 -18.96 -16.50 -0.39
CA PRO A 209 -19.25 -16.12 0.99
C PRO A 209 -18.04 -16.32 1.93
N ASP A 210 -17.06 -17.13 1.52
CA ASP A 210 -15.80 -17.39 2.20
C ASP A 210 -14.76 -16.26 2.03
N LEU A 211 -14.87 -15.47 0.95
CA LEU A 211 -13.93 -14.39 0.63
C LEU A 211 -14.19 -13.18 1.51
N LYS A 212 -13.14 -12.70 2.18
CA LYS A 212 -13.16 -11.43 2.92
C LYS A 212 -12.55 -10.34 2.07
N VAL A 213 -13.12 -9.14 2.12
CA VAL A 213 -12.59 -7.95 1.45
C VAL A 213 -12.40 -6.84 2.47
N ILE A 214 -11.21 -6.27 2.47
CA ILE A 214 -10.86 -5.11 3.30
C ILE A 214 -10.53 -3.98 2.34
N VAL A 215 -11.22 -2.86 2.48
CA VAL A 215 -10.94 -1.66 1.68
C VAL A 215 -10.31 -0.64 2.60
N THR A 216 -9.09 -0.19 2.29
CA THR A 216 -8.50 0.91 3.04
C THR A 216 -8.70 2.23 2.29
N SER A 217 -8.89 3.27 3.06
CA SER A 217 -9.03 4.63 2.55
C SER A 217 -8.34 5.61 3.50
N ALA A 218 -7.84 6.73 2.96
CA ALA A 218 -7.66 7.92 3.79
C ALA A 218 -9.03 8.36 4.35
N THR A 219 -9.05 9.37 5.19
CA THR A 219 -10.27 9.84 5.88
C THR A 219 -11.37 10.39 4.94
N ILE A 220 -11.13 10.44 3.63
CA ILE A 220 -12.03 11.04 2.65
C ILE A 220 -13.10 10.02 2.23
N GLU A 221 -14.36 10.28 2.60
CA GLU A 221 -15.59 9.58 2.15
C GLU A 221 -15.62 8.04 2.33
N PRO A 222 -15.24 7.46 3.48
CA PRO A 222 -15.32 6.01 3.69
C PRO A 222 -16.76 5.47 3.59
N GLU A 223 -17.76 6.31 3.83
CA GLU A 223 -19.19 5.98 3.73
C GLU A 223 -19.61 5.59 2.30
N ARG A 224 -18.94 6.16 1.27
CA ARG A 224 -19.22 5.78 -0.12
C ARG A 224 -18.82 4.34 -0.40
N PHE A 225 -17.69 3.88 0.14
CA PHE A 225 -17.27 2.48 0.04
C PHE A 225 -18.18 1.56 0.86
N ALA A 226 -18.56 1.99 2.06
CA ALA A 226 -19.48 1.25 2.92
C ALA A 226 -20.82 1.01 2.22
N LYS A 227 -21.44 2.03 1.63
CA LYS A 227 -22.67 1.95 0.84
C LYS A 227 -22.51 1.11 -0.42
N HIS A 228 -21.35 1.20 -1.09
CA HIS A 228 -21.07 0.41 -2.30
C HIS A 228 -21.17 -1.09 -2.03
N PHE A 229 -20.68 -1.55 -0.88
CA PHE A 229 -20.74 -2.95 -0.45
C PHE A 229 -21.94 -3.27 0.46
N GLY A 230 -22.77 -2.29 0.71
CA GLY A 230 -24.02 -2.46 1.42
C GLY A 230 -25.04 -3.27 0.62
N GLY A 231 -26.08 -3.69 1.26
CA GLY A 231 -27.13 -4.50 0.68
C GLY A 231 -28.46 -4.37 1.41
N VAL A 232 -29.38 -5.27 1.10
CA VAL A 232 -30.66 -5.41 1.79
C VAL A 232 -30.75 -6.82 2.35
N GLU A 233 -30.86 -6.93 3.66
CA GLU A 233 -31.08 -8.21 4.35
C GLU A 233 -32.33 -8.13 5.19
N HIS A 234 -33.22 -9.13 5.07
CA HIS A 234 -34.51 -9.15 5.77
C HIS A 234 -35.35 -7.85 5.61
N GLY A 235 -35.24 -7.20 4.43
CA GLY A 235 -35.98 -5.96 4.15
C GLY A 235 -35.37 -4.70 4.77
N ARG A 236 -34.18 -4.78 5.39
CA ARG A 236 -33.42 -3.65 5.93
C ARG A 236 -32.16 -3.43 5.14
N SER A 237 -31.91 -2.17 4.81
CA SER A 237 -30.62 -1.76 4.22
C SER A 237 -29.53 -1.81 5.29
N TYR A 238 -28.35 -2.30 4.90
CA TYR A 238 -27.15 -2.25 5.72
C TYR A 238 -25.97 -1.75 4.87
N ASP A 239 -25.03 -1.10 5.51
CA ASP A 239 -23.76 -0.69 4.93
C ASP A 239 -22.63 -1.58 5.49
N ALA A 240 -21.54 -1.74 4.76
CA ALA A 240 -20.36 -2.41 5.30
C ALA A 240 -19.79 -1.62 6.50
N PRO A 241 -19.32 -2.27 7.58
CA PRO A 241 -18.80 -1.57 8.73
C PRO A 241 -17.54 -0.77 8.38
N ILE A 242 -17.44 0.41 9.02
CA ILE A 242 -16.28 1.28 8.95
C ILE A 242 -15.56 1.20 10.29
N VAL A 243 -14.26 0.94 10.26
CA VAL A 243 -13.37 1.08 11.41
C VAL A 243 -12.45 2.26 11.16
N GLU A 244 -12.58 3.30 11.97
CA GLU A 244 -11.77 4.50 11.87
C GLU A 244 -10.50 4.35 12.71
N VAL A 245 -9.35 4.58 12.09
CA VAL A 245 -8.04 4.59 12.73
C VAL A 245 -7.55 6.03 12.76
N SER A 246 -7.68 6.69 13.90
CA SER A 246 -7.17 8.04 14.08
C SER A 246 -5.64 8.01 14.06
N GLY A 247 -5.02 8.80 13.20
CA GLY A 247 -3.58 9.00 13.20
C GLY A 247 -3.12 9.78 14.44
N ARG A 248 -1.85 9.59 14.82
CA ARG A 248 -1.20 10.53 15.73
C ARG A 248 -0.81 11.74 14.90
N THR A 249 -1.56 12.83 15.02
CA THR A 249 -1.22 14.08 14.35
C THR A 249 -0.03 14.71 15.05
N TYR A 250 1.04 14.92 14.32
CA TYR A 250 2.14 15.78 14.79
C TYR A 250 1.82 17.22 14.38
N PRO A 251 2.13 18.20 15.24
CA PRO A 251 1.99 19.60 14.85
C PRO A 251 2.89 19.89 13.63
N VAL A 252 2.30 20.45 12.58
CA VAL A 252 3.00 20.84 11.35
C VAL A 252 2.95 22.35 11.25
N GLU A 253 4.12 23.00 11.22
CA GLU A 253 4.24 24.41 10.91
C GLU A 253 4.28 24.57 9.39
N ILE A 254 3.38 25.38 8.84
CA ILE A 254 3.33 25.68 7.40
C ILE A 254 3.98 27.03 7.17
N ARG A 255 5.05 27.05 6.37
CA ARG A 255 5.78 28.26 5.96
C ARG A 255 5.53 28.52 4.47
N TYR A 256 4.66 29.46 4.18
CA TYR A 256 4.39 29.86 2.80
C TYR A 256 5.50 30.77 2.26
N ARG A 257 6.08 30.40 1.11
CA ARG A 257 7.15 31.11 0.42
C ARG A 257 6.76 31.26 -1.06
N PRO A 258 6.04 32.34 -1.43
CA PRO A 258 5.56 32.52 -2.80
C PRO A 258 6.72 32.70 -3.77
N LEU A 259 6.58 32.15 -4.98
CA LEU A 259 7.51 32.39 -6.08
C LEU A 259 7.35 33.80 -6.67
N GLU A 260 6.18 34.37 -6.55
CA GLU A 260 5.90 35.75 -6.97
C GLU A 260 6.20 36.71 -5.79
N VAL A 261 7.22 37.50 -5.95
CA VAL A 261 7.62 38.49 -4.92
C VAL A 261 7.35 39.89 -5.44
N PRO A 262 6.61 40.73 -4.69
CA PRO A 262 6.45 42.13 -5.05
C PRO A 262 7.82 42.83 -4.90
N VAL A 263 8.31 43.42 -5.98
CA VAL A 263 9.51 44.24 -5.98
C VAL A 263 9.07 45.70 -6.11
N LEU A 264 9.56 46.55 -5.21
CA LEU A 264 9.35 48.01 -5.34
C LEU A 264 10.09 48.49 -6.58
N ALA A 265 9.42 49.21 -7.45
CA ALA A 265 10.03 49.82 -8.64
C ALA A 265 11.17 50.76 -8.23
N ASP A 266 12.28 50.73 -8.99
CA ASP A 266 13.44 51.63 -8.79
C ASP A 266 13.04 53.10 -8.83
N GLU A 267 13.72 53.95 -8.01
CA GLU A 267 13.49 55.38 -7.79
C GLU A 267 13.65 56.28 -9.06
N SER A 268 13.58 55.72 -10.25
CA SER A 268 13.81 56.45 -11.50
C SER A 268 12.55 56.98 -12.22
N ASP A 269 11.38 56.65 -11.73
CA ASP A 269 10.13 57.10 -12.32
C ASP A 269 9.57 58.31 -11.56
N ASP A 270 9.09 59.28 -12.29
CA ASP A 270 8.65 60.64 -11.95
C ASP A 270 7.92 60.77 -10.58
N PRO A 271 8.45 61.57 -9.62
CA PRO A 271 7.86 61.68 -8.28
C PRO A 271 6.49 62.38 -8.24
N ASP A 272 6.00 62.90 -9.35
CA ASP A 272 4.72 63.62 -9.45
C ASP A 272 3.55 62.79 -10.01
N ASP A 273 3.72 61.45 -10.21
CA ASP A 273 2.64 60.59 -10.63
C ASP A 273 1.84 60.08 -9.42
N PRO A 274 0.55 60.43 -9.26
CA PRO A 274 -0.28 60.02 -8.14
C PRO A 274 -0.62 58.50 -8.11
N ASP A 275 -0.28 57.72 -9.16
CA ASP A 275 -0.47 56.27 -9.24
C ASP A 275 0.85 55.46 -9.01
N HIS A 276 1.79 56.02 -8.26
CA HIS A 276 3.18 55.56 -8.09
C HIS A 276 3.40 54.29 -7.27
N GLU A 277 2.40 53.47 -7.04
CA GLU A 277 2.57 52.09 -6.51
C GLU A 277 2.48 51.07 -7.65
N ILE A 278 3.37 51.09 -8.62
CA ILE A 278 3.55 49.96 -9.52
C ILE A 278 4.40 48.92 -8.79
N VAL A 279 3.72 48.03 -8.05
CA VAL A 279 4.32 46.82 -7.53
C VAL A 279 4.58 45.91 -8.73
N ARG A 280 5.85 45.88 -9.20
CA ARG A 280 6.26 44.85 -10.17
C ARG A 280 6.35 43.51 -9.46
N THR A 281 5.74 42.48 -10.01
CA THR A 281 5.87 41.10 -9.51
C THR A 281 7.02 40.45 -10.26
N GLU A 282 8.09 40.09 -9.55
CA GLU A 282 9.14 39.24 -10.10
C GLU A 282 8.86 37.80 -9.74
N THR A 283 8.92 36.93 -10.73
CA THR A 283 8.79 35.49 -10.51
C THR A 283 10.19 34.91 -10.30
N ARG A 284 10.44 34.34 -9.12
CA ARG A 284 11.68 33.65 -8.79
C ARG A 284 11.74 32.30 -9.49
N ASP A 285 12.95 31.86 -9.84
CA ASP A 285 13.14 30.50 -10.32
C ASP A 285 12.78 29.48 -9.23
N GLN A 286 12.02 28.46 -9.61
CA GLN A 286 11.56 27.42 -8.67
C GLN A 286 12.73 26.66 -8.04
N THR A 287 13.79 26.38 -8.81
CA THR A 287 14.96 25.65 -8.31
C THR A 287 15.71 26.47 -7.27
N GLU A 288 15.88 27.79 -7.52
CA GLU A 288 16.48 28.72 -6.56
C GLU A 288 15.65 28.81 -5.28
N ALA A 289 14.32 28.90 -5.41
CA ALA A 289 13.42 28.94 -4.24
C ALA A 289 13.48 27.65 -3.41
N ILE A 290 13.65 26.49 -4.04
CA ILE A 290 13.85 25.22 -3.34
C ILE A 290 15.19 25.22 -2.60
N VAL A 291 16.27 25.70 -3.22
CA VAL A 291 17.59 25.81 -2.58
C VAL A 291 17.50 26.71 -1.34
N ASP A 292 16.85 27.88 -1.45
CA ASP A 292 16.66 28.78 -0.32
C ASP A 292 15.83 28.16 0.80
N ALA A 293 14.75 27.44 0.47
CA ALA A 293 13.94 26.75 1.46
C ALA A 293 14.74 25.66 2.19
N VAL A 294 15.57 24.91 1.47
CA VAL A 294 16.46 23.91 2.09
C VAL A 294 17.48 24.54 3.00
N ARG A 295 18.08 25.69 2.61
CA ARG A 295 19.00 26.44 3.47
C ARG A 295 18.32 27.03 4.71
N GLU A 296 17.09 27.55 4.58
CA GLU A 296 16.29 27.98 5.74
C GLU A 296 16.16 26.85 6.77
N LEU A 297 15.93 25.63 6.31
CA LEU A 297 15.78 24.45 7.15
C LEU A 297 17.11 23.98 7.82
N GLU A 298 18.27 24.49 7.42
CA GLU A 298 19.56 24.17 8.09
C GLU A 298 19.62 24.74 9.51
N SER A 299 18.90 25.81 9.78
CA SER A 299 18.79 26.41 11.13
C SER A 299 17.89 25.62 12.08
N GLU A 300 17.12 24.66 11.54
CA GLU A 300 16.17 23.85 12.31
C GLU A 300 16.82 22.59 12.89
N PRO A 301 16.17 21.92 13.85
CA PRO A 301 16.68 20.66 14.42
C PRO A 301 17.00 19.61 13.36
N ALA A 302 17.93 18.71 13.62
CA ALA A 302 18.35 17.67 12.70
C ALA A 302 17.16 16.81 12.21
N GLY A 303 17.07 16.63 10.90
CA GLY A 303 16.02 15.85 10.22
C GLY A 303 16.19 15.89 8.72
N ASP A 304 15.71 14.83 8.05
CA ASP A 304 15.77 14.75 6.59
C ASP A 304 14.70 15.61 5.92
N VAL A 305 14.97 16.04 4.71
CA VAL A 305 14.07 16.87 3.90
C VAL A 305 13.51 16.06 2.73
N LEU A 306 12.22 16.15 2.49
CA LEU A 306 11.55 15.64 1.29
C LEU A 306 11.14 16.82 0.43
N VAL A 307 11.55 16.80 -0.84
CA VAL A 307 11.17 17.81 -1.82
C VAL A 307 10.32 17.15 -2.90
N PHE A 308 9.11 17.64 -3.12
CA PHE A 308 8.24 17.18 -4.19
C PHE A 308 8.56 17.90 -5.49
N LEU A 309 8.61 17.14 -6.59
CA LEU A 309 8.92 17.64 -7.94
C LEU A 309 8.08 16.90 -8.98
N SER A 310 7.74 17.56 -10.10
CA SER A 310 6.82 17.01 -11.10
C SER A 310 7.40 15.84 -11.89
N GLY A 311 8.74 15.76 -12.05
CA GLY A 311 9.34 14.74 -12.87
C GLY A 311 10.85 14.58 -12.76
N GLU A 312 11.36 13.57 -13.49
CA GLU A 312 12.76 13.16 -13.47
C GLU A 312 13.73 14.30 -13.86
N ARG A 313 13.34 15.16 -14.81
CA ARG A 313 14.17 16.28 -15.25
C ARG A 313 14.36 17.29 -14.12
N GLU A 314 13.26 17.72 -13.51
CA GLU A 314 13.33 18.68 -12.40
C GLU A 314 14.12 18.11 -11.20
N ILE A 315 13.98 16.80 -10.93
CA ILE A 315 14.77 16.12 -9.89
C ILE A 315 16.28 16.21 -10.20
N ARG A 316 16.68 16.07 -11.45
CA ARG A 316 18.09 16.19 -11.82
C ARG A 316 18.61 17.61 -11.72
N ASP A 317 17.85 18.56 -12.26
CA ASP A 317 18.20 19.99 -12.26
C ASP A 317 18.30 20.52 -10.82
N THR A 318 17.32 20.20 -9.97
CA THR A 318 17.32 20.56 -8.53
C THR A 318 18.44 19.85 -7.76
N ALA A 319 18.74 18.57 -8.10
CA ALA A 319 19.83 17.85 -7.45
C ALA A 319 21.21 18.47 -7.76
N GLU A 320 21.41 18.98 -8.99
CA GLU A 320 22.64 19.67 -9.38
C GLU A 320 22.75 21.00 -8.63
N ALA A 321 21.72 21.83 -8.65
CA ALA A 321 21.69 23.10 -7.96
C ALA A 321 21.93 22.96 -6.44
N LEU A 322 21.32 21.97 -5.80
CA LEU A 322 21.55 21.71 -4.37
C LEU A 322 22.98 21.23 -4.10
N ARG A 323 23.59 20.37 -4.96
CA ARG A 323 25.00 19.97 -4.78
C ARG A 323 25.92 21.17 -4.87
N ASP A 324 25.72 22.05 -5.83
CA ASP A 324 26.52 23.25 -6.01
C ASP A 324 26.36 24.20 -4.81
N ALA A 325 25.13 24.44 -4.40
CA ALA A 325 24.82 25.31 -3.29
C ALA A 325 25.38 24.80 -1.94
N LEU A 326 25.36 23.49 -1.69
CA LEU A 326 25.78 22.87 -0.41
C LEU A 326 27.22 22.35 -0.45
N SER A 327 27.97 22.57 -1.53
CA SER A 327 29.34 22.02 -1.72
C SER A 327 30.39 22.50 -0.71
N GLY A 328 30.13 23.62 -0.02
CA GLY A 328 31.03 24.21 0.98
C GLY A 328 30.64 23.96 2.43
N ASP A 329 29.60 23.20 2.69
CA ASP A 329 29.05 23.05 4.05
C ASP A 329 29.88 22.11 4.92
N VAL A 330 29.96 22.47 6.21
CA VAL A 330 30.71 21.71 7.23
C VAL A 330 30.11 20.31 7.47
N PHE A 331 28.79 20.17 7.27
CA PHE A 331 28.10 18.89 7.44
C PHE A 331 27.74 18.28 6.11
N PRO A 332 28.17 17.05 5.82
CA PRO A 332 27.87 16.39 4.55
C PRO A 332 26.34 16.15 4.44
N THR A 333 25.78 16.54 3.31
CA THR A 333 24.37 16.29 2.96
C THR A 333 24.29 15.31 1.80
N GLU A 334 23.45 14.29 1.91
CA GLU A 334 23.22 13.28 0.88
C GLU A 334 21.98 13.62 0.07
N ILE A 335 22.10 13.85 -1.23
CA ILE A 335 20.95 14.16 -2.12
C ILE A 335 20.56 12.88 -2.85
N LEU A 336 19.31 12.42 -2.60
CA LEU A 336 18.80 11.15 -3.07
C LEU A 336 17.56 11.35 -3.96
N PRO A 337 17.64 10.97 -5.24
CA PRO A 337 16.46 10.98 -6.12
C PRO A 337 15.53 9.81 -5.81
N LEU A 338 14.20 10.01 -5.95
CA LEU A 338 13.18 8.98 -5.82
C LEU A 338 12.08 9.14 -6.88
N TYR A 339 12.12 8.33 -7.92
CA TYR A 339 11.09 8.28 -8.96
C TYR A 339 10.92 6.85 -9.50
N ALA A 340 9.80 6.59 -10.19
CA ALA A 340 9.37 5.23 -10.56
C ALA A 340 10.35 4.45 -11.46
N ARG A 341 11.14 5.14 -12.29
CA ARG A 341 12.10 4.53 -13.23
C ARG A 341 13.51 4.36 -12.67
N LEU A 342 13.77 4.87 -11.46
CA LEU A 342 15.08 4.75 -10.82
C LEU A 342 15.44 3.26 -10.62
N PRO A 343 16.70 2.84 -10.82
CA PRO A 343 17.14 1.48 -10.49
C PRO A 343 16.83 1.11 -9.04
N THR A 344 16.45 -0.15 -8.83
CA THR A 344 16.03 -0.65 -7.51
C THR A 344 17.05 -0.41 -6.40
N ALA A 345 18.35 -0.57 -6.70
CA ALA A 345 19.40 -0.36 -5.72
C ALA A 345 19.49 1.09 -5.24
N ASP A 346 19.21 2.06 -6.13
CA ASP A 346 19.21 3.47 -5.79
C ASP A 346 17.93 3.86 -5.02
N GLN A 347 16.78 3.28 -5.39
CA GLN A 347 15.55 3.45 -4.61
C GLN A 347 15.72 2.97 -3.17
N GLN A 348 16.41 1.85 -2.94
CA GLN A 348 16.65 1.30 -1.61
C GLN A 348 17.49 2.22 -0.72
N LYS A 349 18.38 3.04 -1.28
CA LYS A 349 19.18 4.00 -0.49
C LYS A 349 18.29 4.97 0.29
N VAL A 350 17.17 5.36 -0.29
CA VAL A 350 16.22 6.30 0.34
C VAL A 350 15.59 5.69 1.60
N PHE A 351 15.36 4.37 1.63
CA PHE A 351 14.73 3.68 2.78
C PHE A 351 15.74 3.21 3.82
N ASN A 352 17.03 3.12 3.48
CA ASN A 352 18.09 2.65 4.36
C ASN A 352 18.77 3.80 5.12
N ALA A 353 17.97 4.51 5.96
CA ALA A 353 18.52 5.54 6.84
C ALA A 353 19.49 4.93 7.86
N LYS A 354 20.72 5.45 7.94
CA LYS A 354 21.71 5.06 8.97
C LYS A 354 21.55 5.99 10.17
N PRO A 355 21.34 5.48 11.38
CA PRO A 355 21.36 6.31 12.56
C PRO A 355 22.67 7.09 12.67
N GLY A 356 22.61 8.43 12.85
CA GLY A 356 23.80 9.28 12.92
C GLY A 356 24.50 9.53 11.57
N GLY A 357 23.91 9.16 10.45
CA GLY A 357 24.40 9.46 9.11
C GLY A 357 24.22 10.93 8.71
N PRO A 358 24.69 11.31 7.50
CA PRO A 358 24.50 12.65 6.98
C PRO A 358 23.00 12.97 6.80
N ARG A 359 22.66 14.26 6.88
CA ARG A 359 21.32 14.75 6.55
C ARG A 359 20.99 14.37 5.10
N ARG A 360 19.78 13.85 4.87
CA ARG A 360 19.34 13.47 3.53
C ARG A 360 18.34 14.48 2.99
N ILE A 361 18.49 14.80 1.72
CA ILE A 361 17.49 15.55 0.94
C ILE A 361 16.97 14.59 -0.12
N VAL A 362 15.74 14.15 0.04
CA VAL A 362 15.07 13.22 -0.89
C VAL A 362 14.27 14.03 -1.89
N LEU A 363 14.64 13.98 -3.17
CA LEU A 363 13.95 14.62 -4.27
C LEU A 363 13.02 13.62 -4.91
N ALA A 364 11.72 13.76 -4.72
CA ALA A 364 10.75 12.75 -5.12
C ALA A 364 9.64 13.31 -6.01
N THR A 365 9.13 12.46 -6.90
CA THR A 365 7.83 12.71 -7.51
C THR A 365 6.73 12.35 -6.50
N ASN A 366 5.47 12.53 -6.89
CA ASN A 366 4.30 12.10 -6.10
C ASN A 366 4.32 10.60 -5.69
N VAL A 367 5.34 9.83 -6.07
CA VAL A 367 5.53 8.45 -5.60
C VAL A 367 5.71 8.38 -4.07
N ALA A 368 6.24 9.44 -3.45
CA ALA A 368 6.46 9.55 -2.01
C ALA A 368 5.29 10.23 -1.26
N GLU A 369 4.19 10.56 -1.93
CA GLU A 369 3.08 11.31 -1.34
C GLU A 369 2.22 10.45 -0.41
N THR A 370 1.69 9.34 -0.92
CA THR A 370 0.73 8.51 -0.19
C THR A 370 1.21 7.08 0.03
N SER A 371 1.88 6.50 -0.98
CA SER A 371 2.13 5.05 -1.02
C SER A 371 3.44 4.62 -0.34
N LEU A 372 4.31 5.56 0.06
CA LEU A 372 5.63 5.25 0.62
C LEU A 372 5.95 6.17 1.80
N THR A 373 6.24 5.59 2.94
CA THR A 373 6.79 6.33 4.09
C THR A 373 8.30 6.31 4.02
N VAL A 374 8.91 7.47 3.75
CA VAL A 374 10.37 7.64 3.79
C VAL A 374 10.80 7.87 5.25
N PRO A 375 11.64 6.99 5.83
CA PRO A 375 12.05 7.13 7.23
C PRO A 375 12.92 8.37 7.43
N GLY A 376 12.76 9.06 8.59
CA GLY A 376 13.63 10.17 8.99
C GLY A 376 13.20 11.55 8.48
N ILE A 377 12.23 11.64 7.58
CA ILE A 377 11.71 12.92 7.08
C ILE A 377 11.06 13.71 8.22
N ARG A 378 11.51 14.94 8.39
CA ARG A 378 10.94 15.93 9.29
C ARG A 378 10.46 17.18 8.57
N TYR A 379 11.00 17.45 7.41
CA TYR A 379 10.74 18.66 6.65
C TYR A 379 10.27 18.31 5.25
N VAL A 380 9.32 19.07 4.76
CA VAL A 380 8.78 18.90 3.41
C VAL A 380 8.83 20.25 2.70
N VAL A 381 9.34 20.23 1.47
CA VAL A 381 9.29 21.37 0.54
C VAL A 381 8.38 20.96 -0.61
N ASP A 382 7.28 21.66 -0.77
CA ASP A 382 6.29 21.42 -1.82
C ASP A 382 6.12 22.70 -2.67
N PRO A 383 6.67 22.74 -3.89
CA PRO A 383 6.52 23.87 -4.79
C PRO A 383 5.14 23.99 -5.43
N GLY A 384 4.22 23.07 -5.16
CA GLY A 384 2.84 23.12 -5.66
C GLY A 384 2.71 22.73 -7.14
N THR A 385 3.54 21.80 -7.64
CA THR A 385 3.59 21.40 -9.07
C THR A 385 2.88 20.08 -9.34
#